data_a9f5dc493aaec5ef0e872569519cf383
#
_entry.id   a9f5dc493aaec5ef0e872569519cf383
#
_cell.length_a   1.000
_cell.length_b   1.000
_cell.length_c   1.000
_cell.angle_alpha   90.00
_cell.angle_beta   90.00
_cell.angle_gamma   90.00
#
_symmetry.space_group_name_H-M   'P 1'
#
loop_
_entity.id
_entity.type
_entity.pdbx_description
1 polymer ?
#
loop_
_entity_poly.entity_id
_entity_poly.type
_entity_poly.pdbx_seq_one_letter_code
_entity_poly.pdbx_strand_id
1 'polypeptide(L)'
;TAKYFAVALTCFWLLNPPYEGWLYPDNGRISILYAAFSWFVFIALYGIERSRLHTRPLKIWSLICAALGTALLLLVCFGADICRFPLDGEISRVWSSRISEMRPVWRQDWDTVLAVYPFGAASLILSFLLLRCKSYRRMMLLNLCLGLPLFALSLAALRFANYQSLYNILPWLCLIDLTYKKSAYARRQSLEFPASVWALGLGILIFQQFVFLPFNINALNKKKAPVFSPALCQNVRNAGGTLVTDNFLSPRYVWLCGVNTVGTPYHRNRAGLVDTHNLLQGTDDRTIVPLLLKHQIAQILLFDGYDRYYDLSPANRDKLYYRLIKRENIPSYLEEIPSPLNNARHYRVRI
;
A
#
# COMPACT_ATOMS: atom_id res chain seq x y z
N THR A 1 10.33 -18.90 18.15
CA THR A 1 9.85 -17.68 17.45
C THR A 1 8.61 -18.00 16.61
N ALA A 2 8.64 -18.98 15.69
CA ALA A 2 7.51 -19.32 14.81
C ALA A 2 6.22 -19.69 15.56
N LYS A 3 6.31 -20.42 16.71
CA LYS A 3 5.17 -20.74 17.56
C LYS A 3 4.45 -19.50 18.08
N TYR A 4 5.20 -18.54 18.61
CA TYR A 4 4.60 -17.30 19.14
C TYR A 4 3.96 -16.45 18.05
N PHE A 5 4.54 -16.44 16.86
CA PHE A 5 3.95 -15.76 15.69
C PHE A 5 2.63 -16.41 15.27
N ALA A 6 2.58 -17.76 15.20
CA ALA A 6 1.36 -18.48 14.90
C ALA A 6 0.25 -18.24 15.94
N VAL A 7 0.59 -18.25 17.22
CA VAL A 7 -0.35 -17.91 18.31
C VAL A 7 -0.85 -16.47 18.17
N ALA A 8 0.04 -15.50 17.95
CA ALA A 8 -0.35 -14.10 17.78
C ALA A 8 -1.33 -13.91 16.62
N LEU A 9 -1.03 -14.47 15.44
CA LEU A 9 -1.94 -14.39 14.28
C LEU A 9 -3.29 -15.06 14.55
N THR A 10 -3.30 -16.18 15.28
CA THR A 10 -4.54 -16.84 15.69
C THR A 10 -5.35 -15.96 16.64
N CYS A 11 -4.73 -15.34 17.63
CA CYS A 11 -5.40 -14.40 18.53
C CYS A 11 -5.98 -13.20 17.77
N PHE A 12 -5.22 -12.61 16.84
CA PHE A 12 -5.72 -11.50 16.03
C PHE A 12 -6.91 -11.92 15.15
N TRP A 13 -6.86 -13.09 14.54
CA TRP A 13 -7.97 -13.62 13.78
C TRP A 13 -9.21 -13.83 14.66
N LEU A 14 -9.05 -14.41 15.84
CA LEU A 14 -10.14 -14.63 16.79
C LEU A 14 -10.77 -13.34 17.28
N LEU A 15 -9.98 -12.29 17.51
CA LEU A 15 -10.45 -11.00 18.01
C LEU A 15 -11.06 -10.10 16.93
N ASN A 16 -10.67 -10.28 15.66
CA ASN A 16 -11.12 -9.44 14.56
C ASN A 16 -11.35 -10.27 13.28
N PRO A 17 -12.36 -11.14 13.28
CA PRO A 17 -12.64 -12.00 12.13
C PRO A 17 -13.09 -11.19 10.91
N PRO A 18 -13.01 -11.75 9.69
CA PRO A 18 -13.63 -11.19 8.51
C PRO A 18 -15.16 -11.00 8.69
N TYR A 19 -15.73 -10.05 7.97
CA TYR A 19 -17.17 -9.77 8.03
C TYR A 19 -18.03 -10.96 7.59
N GLU A 20 -17.51 -11.71 6.62
CA GLU A 20 -18.18 -12.87 6.03
C GLU A 20 -18.14 -14.10 6.95
N GLY A 21 -17.43 -14.01 8.08
CA GLY A 21 -17.35 -15.05 9.09
C GLY A 21 -15.93 -15.53 9.41
N TRP A 22 -15.83 -16.30 10.49
CA TRP A 22 -14.55 -16.79 11.03
C TRP A 22 -13.75 -17.65 10.05
N LEU A 23 -14.41 -18.45 9.25
CA LEU A 23 -13.78 -19.37 8.32
C LEU A 23 -13.55 -18.77 6.92
N TYR A 24 -13.93 -17.50 6.73
CA TYR A 24 -13.76 -16.88 5.43
C TYR A 24 -12.29 -16.54 5.17
N PRO A 25 -11.69 -16.98 4.04
CA PRO A 25 -10.30 -16.73 3.71
C PRO A 25 -10.13 -15.33 3.09
N ASP A 26 -9.96 -14.31 3.93
CA ASP A 26 -9.74 -12.94 3.49
C ASP A 26 -8.24 -12.63 3.35
N ASN A 27 -7.81 -12.27 2.15
CA ASN A 27 -6.42 -11.88 1.87
C ASN A 27 -6.09 -10.44 2.34
N GLY A 28 -7.11 -9.62 2.59
CA GLY A 28 -6.95 -8.24 3.05
C GLY A 28 -6.92 -8.08 4.56
N ARG A 29 -7.18 -9.16 5.31
CA ARG A 29 -7.19 -9.18 6.78
C ARG A 29 -6.43 -10.38 7.31
N ILE A 30 -6.10 -10.34 8.60
CA ILE A 30 -5.69 -11.55 9.32
C ILE A 30 -6.92 -12.44 9.42
N SER A 31 -6.96 -13.48 8.61
CA SER A 31 -8.04 -14.46 8.51
C SER A 31 -7.53 -15.85 8.85
N ILE A 32 -8.42 -16.85 8.80
CA ILE A 32 -8.04 -18.25 8.95
C ILE A 32 -6.88 -18.67 8.02
N LEU A 33 -6.76 -18.02 6.84
CA LEU A 33 -5.68 -18.27 5.89
C LEU A 33 -4.30 -18.01 6.51
N TYR A 34 -4.12 -16.86 7.15
CA TYR A 34 -2.86 -16.48 7.79
C TYR A 34 -2.57 -17.29 9.04
N ALA A 35 -3.60 -17.58 9.84
CA ALA A 35 -3.48 -18.44 11.02
C ALA A 35 -3.07 -19.85 10.60
N ALA A 36 -3.75 -20.47 9.67
CA ALA A 36 -3.43 -21.79 9.16
C ALA A 36 -2.01 -21.85 8.57
N PHE A 37 -1.66 -20.89 7.68
CA PHE A 37 -0.33 -20.82 7.09
C PHE A 37 0.77 -20.74 8.15
N SER A 38 0.61 -19.90 9.18
CA SER A 38 1.61 -19.74 10.23
C SER A 38 1.78 -21.01 11.08
N TRP A 39 0.71 -21.74 11.35
CA TRP A 39 0.76 -23.04 12.02
C TRP A 39 1.45 -24.10 11.17
N PHE A 40 1.17 -24.16 9.87
CA PHE A 40 1.86 -25.08 8.95
C PHE A 40 3.35 -24.80 8.91
N VAL A 41 3.75 -23.52 8.81
CA VAL A 41 5.18 -23.12 8.87
C VAL A 41 5.82 -23.56 10.19
N PHE A 42 5.13 -23.34 11.31
CA PHE A 42 5.62 -23.77 12.62
C PHE A 42 5.80 -25.30 12.68
N ILE A 43 4.80 -26.08 12.29
CA ILE A 43 4.82 -27.55 12.30
C ILE A 43 5.93 -28.07 11.39
N ALA A 44 6.08 -27.51 10.19
CA ALA A 44 7.13 -27.89 9.25
C ALA A 44 8.54 -27.64 9.85
N LEU A 45 8.77 -26.44 10.38
CA LEU A 45 10.04 -26.09 11.02
C LEU A 45 10.34 -26.97 12.25
N TYR A 46 9.33 -27.23 13.08
CA TYR A 46 9.45 -28.09 14.24
C TYR A 46 9.75 -29.54 13.83
N GLY A 47 9.06 -30.06 12.80
CA GLY A 47 9.29 -31.40 12.27
C GLY A 47 10.70 -31.56 11.70
N ILE A 48 11.20 -30.56 10.96
CA ILE A 48 12.56 -30.56 10.40
C ILE A 48 13.61 -30.49 11.51
N GLU A 49 13.38 -29.68 12.55
CA GLU A 49 14.29 -29.57 13.70
C GLU A 49 14.38 -30.90 14.45
N ARG A 50 13.24 -31.55 14.68
CA ARG A 50 13.15 -32.81 15.42
C ARG A 50 13.52 -34.03 14.56
N SER A 51 13.48 -33.92 13.24
CA SER A 51 13.90 -34.99 12.34
C SER A 51 15.42 -35.24 12.45
N ARG A 52 15.81 -36.52 12.42
CA ARG A 52 17.23 -36.93 12.40
C ARG A 52 17.89 -36.69 11.04
N LEU A 53 17.42 -35.71 10.27
CA LEU A 53 18.02 -35.36 8.98
C LEU A 53 19.42 -34.77 9.20
N HIS A 54 20.45 -35.57 8.98
CA HIS A 54 21.84 -35.19 9.27
C HIS A 54 22.48 -34.32 8.19
N THR A 55 21.94 -34.30 6.95
CA THR A 55 22.54 -33.58 5.84
C THR A 55 21.81 -32.26 5.55
N ARG A 56 22.56 -31.19 5.32
CA ARG A 56 22.03 -29.84 4.98
C ARG A 56 21.11 -29.84 3.74
N PRO A 57 21.45 -30.52 2.61
CA PRO A 57 20.58 -30.55 1.44
C PRO A 57 19.21 -31.18 1.73
N LEU A 58 19.15 -32.25 2.53
CA LEU A 58 17.89 -32.89 2.90
C LEU A 58 16.98 -31.95 3.72
N LYS A 59 17.55 -31.14 4.62
CA LYS A 59 16.79 -30.12 5.37
C LYS A 59 16.21 -29.05 4.45
N ILE A 60 16.98 -28.59 3.46
CA ILE A 60 16.53 -27.61 2.47
C ILE A 60 15.40 -28.19 1.61
N TRP A 61 15.57 -29.40 1.10
CA TRP A 61 14.52 -30.07 0.33
C TRP A 61 13.25 -30.30 1.14
N SER A 62 13.39 -30.69 2.41
CA SER A 62 12.22 -30.83 3.30
C SER A 62 11.49 -29.52 3.53
N LEU A 63 12.21 -28.39 3.65
CA LEU A 63 11.61 -27.06 3.73
C LEU A 63 10.87 -26.68 2.45
N ILE A 64 11.48 -26.93 1.29
CA ILE A 64 10.85 -26.66 -0.02
C ILE A 64 9.59 -27.51 -0.18
N CYS A 65 9.66 -28.81 0.11
CA CYS A 65 8.49 -29.69 0.03
C CYS A 65 7.39 -29.29 1.01
N ALA A 66 7.74 -28.89 2.24
CA ALA A 66 6.77 -28.39 3.21
C ALA A 66 6.11 -27.09 2.74
N ALA A 67 6.87 -26.16 2.16
CA ALA A 67 6.35 -24.91 1.62
C ALA A 67 5.42 -25.14 0.43
N LEU A 68 5.83 -25.98 -0.53
CA LEU A 68 5.01 -26.36 -1.69
C LEU A 68 3.76 -27.13 -1.27
N GLY A 69 3.88 -28.08 -0.33
CA GLY A 69 2.75 -28.83 0.21
C GLY A 69 1.76 -27.91 0.93
N THR A 70 2.26 -26.94 1.69
CA THR A 70 1.41 -25.92 2.35
C THR A 70 0.70 -25.05 1.32
N ALA A 71 1.40 -24.58 0.29
CA ALA A 71 0.80 -23.76 -0.76
C ALA A 71 -0.27 -24.55 -1.53
N LEU A 72 0.01 -25.82 -1.86
CA LEU A 72 -0.96 -26.71 -2.51
C LEU A 72 -2.17 -26.96 -1.62
N LEU A 73 -1.97 -27.27 -0.34
CA LEU A 73 -3.06 -27.47 0.61
C LEU A 73 -3.95 -26.24 0.75
N LEU A 74 -3.35 -25.06 0.83
CA LEU A 74 -4.11 -23.80 0.88
C LEU A 74 -4.91 -23.60 -0.41
N LEU A 75 -4.32 -23.88 -1.58
CA LEU A 75 -5.03 -23.82 -2.87
C LEU A 75 -6.20 -24.80 -2.93
N VAL A 76 -6.03 -26.02 -2.41
CA VAL A 76 -7.10 -27.02 -2.37
C VAL A 76 -8.19 -26.64 -1.38
N CYS A 77 -7.84 -26.18 -0.17
CA CYS A 77 -8.81 -25.84 0.87
C CYS A 77 -9.60 -24.57 0.58
N PHE A 78 -8.98 -23.59 -0.04
CA PHE A 78 -9.57 -22.25 -0.19
C PHE A 78 -9.79 -21.85 -1.66
N GLY A 79 -9.39 -22.72 -2.60
CA GLY A 79 -9.56 -22.50 -4.04
C GLY A 79 -8.62 -21.46 -4.64
N ALA A 80 -8.79 -21.22 -5.93
CA ALA A 80 -7.99 -20.25 -6.69
C ALA A 80 -8.22 -18.79 -6.25
N ASP A 81 -9.27 -18.53 -5.47
CA ASP A 81 -9.59 -17.18 -4.97
C ASP A 81 -8.55 -16.64 -4.00
N ILE A 82 -7.74 -17.51 -3.37
CA ILE A 82 -6.55 -17.09 -2.61
C ILE A 82 -5.56 -16.30 -3.47
N CYS A 83 -5.39 -16.73 -4.73
CA CYS A 83 -4.47 -16.09 -5.68
C CYS A 83 -5.10 -14.87 -6.37
N ARG A 84 -6.40 -14.71 -6.28
CA ARG A 84 -7.04 -13.48 -6.70
C ARG A 84 -6.76 -12.43 -5.65
N PHE A 85 -5.78 -11.58 -5.93
CA PHE A 85 -5.70 -10.29 -5.24
C PHE A 85 -7.10 -9.69 -5.27
N PRO A 86 -7.59 -9.07 -4.16
CA PRO A 86 -8.95 -8.54 -4.04
C PRO A 86 -9.26 -7.40 -5.04
N LEU A 87 -8.43 -7.25 -6.04
CA LEU A 87 -8.54 -6.33 -7.14
C LEU A 87 -9.10 -7.09 -8.33
N ASP A 88 -10.41 -7.33 -8.32
CA ASP A 88 -11.04 -7.70 -9.58
C ASP A 88 -10.84 -6.57 -10.61
N GLY A 89 -11.05 -6.87 -11.89
CA GLY A 89 -10.76 -5.94 -12.97
C GLY A 89 -11.44 -4.58 -12.80
N GLU A 90 -12.60 -4.53 -12.12
CA GLU A 90 -13.36 -3.32 -11.87
C GLU A 90 -12.71 -2.44 -10.78
N ILE A 91 -12.38 -3.00 -9.62
CA ILE A 91 -11.64 -2.27 -8.57
C ILE A 91 -10.25 -1.87 -9.05
N SER A 92 -9.57 -2.74 -9.79
CA SER A 92 -8.27 -2.41 -10.38
C SER A 92 -8.39 -1.19 -11.31
N ARG A 93 -9.41 -1.13 -12.14
CA ARG A 93 -9.66 0.00 -13.04
C ARG A 93 -10.05 1.28 -12.31
N VAL A 94 -10.93 1.16 -11.30
CA VAL A 94 -11.53 2.31 -10.59
C VAL A 94 -10.59 2.88 -9.53
N TRP A 95 -9.81 2.03 -8.87
CA TRP A 95 -9.08 2.42 -7.68
C TRP A 95 -7.57 2.18 -7.79
N SER A 96 -7.10 0.94 -7.98
CA SER A 96 -5.66 0.63 -7.90
C SER A 96 -4.85 1.29 -9.02
N SER A 97 -5.41 1.43 -10.23
CA SER A 97 -4.74 2.11 -11.33
C SER A 97 -4.46 3.60 -11.05
N ARG A 98 -5.20 4.19 -10.11
CA ARG A 98 -5.10 5.60 -9.73
C ARG A 98 -4.17 5.84 -8.55
N ILE A 99 -3.85 4.79 -7.78
CA ILE A 99 -2.90 4.88 -6.67
C ILE A 99 -1.50 4.69 -7.22
N SER A 100 -0.65 5.72 -7.13
CA SER A 100 0.74 5.65 -7.60
C SER A 100 1.51 4.50 -6.96
N GLU A 101 1.25 4.21 -5.68
CA GLU A 101 1.90 3.13 -4.93
C GLU A 101 1.52 1.72 -5.42
N MET A 102 0.38 1.57 -6.11
CA MET A 102 -0.09 0.29 -6.66
C MET A 102 0.32 0.10 -8.13
N ARG A 103 0.89 1.12 -8.74
CA ARG A 103 1.35 1.02 -10.13
C ARG A 103 2.65 0.24 -10.22
N PRO A 104 2.80 -0.61 -11.24
CA PRO A 104 4.06 -1.28 -11.51
C PRO A 104 5.15 -0.29 -11.96
N VAL A 105 6.42 -0.70 -11.82
CA VAL A 105 7.58 0.13 -12.12
C VAL A 105 7.55 0.74 -13.52
N TRP A 106 7.08 -0.01 -14.52
CA TRP A 106 6.98 0.47 -15.92
C TRP A 106 5.88 1.50 -16.20
N ARG A 107 5.04 1.81 -15.17
CA ARG A 107 4.02 2.87 -15.20
C ARG A 107 4.33 4.01 -14.23
N GLN A 108 5.51 3.98 -13.61
CA GLN A 108 5.98 5.07 -12.74
C GLN A 108 6.79 6.09 -13.54
N ASP A 109 6.82 7.31 -13.03
CA ASP A 109 7.71 8.34 -13.56
C ASP A 109 9.17 7.95 -13.27
N TRP A 110 10.07 8.26 -14.21
CA TRP A 110 11.49 7.94 -14.09
C TRP A 110 12.11 8.46 -12.78
N ASP A 111 11.71 9.63 -12.32
CA ASP A 111 12.15 10.20 -11.05
C ASP A 111 11.84 9.27 -9.87
N THR A 112 10.63 8.69 -9.85
CA THR A 112 10.23 7.72 -8.84
C THR A 112 11.04 6.43 -8.94
N VAL A 113 11.28 5.94 -10.15
CA VAL A 113 12.07 4.72 -10.40
C VAL A 113 13.50 4.90 -9.90
N LEU A 114 14.16 5.99 -10.30
CA LEU A 114 15.52 6.31 -9.90
C LEU A 114 15.64 6.60 -8.40
N ALA A 115 14.59 7.12 -7.80
CA ALA A 115 14.56 7.40 -6.38
C ALA A 115 14.49 6.11 -5.52
N VAL A 116 13.76 5.09 -5.96
CA VAL A 116 13.40 3.93 -5.11
C VAL A 116 14.25 2.69 -5.40
N TYR A 117 14.45 2.33 -6.67
CA TYR A 117 14.96 1.02 -7.05
C TYR A 117 16.47 0.84 -7.00
N PRO A 118 17.33 1.84 -7.32
CA PRO A 118 18.79 1.65 -7.38
C PRO A 118 19.38 1.18 -6.06
N PHE A 119 18.92 1.74 -4.94
CA PHE A 119 19.40 1.33 -3.62
C PHE A 119 19.00 -0.10 -3.28
N GLY A 120 17.80 -0.52 -3.63
CA GLY A 120 17.33 -1.89 -3.46
C GLY A 120 18.15 -2.88 -4.29
N ALA A 121 18.37 -2.58 -5.56
CA ALA A 121 19.20 -3.38 -6.45
C ALA A 121 20.65 -3.49 -5.96
N ALA A 122 21.25 -2.36 -5.58
CA ALA A 122 22.63 -2.31 -5.03
C ALA A 122 22.73 -3.16 -3.74
N SER A 123 21.74 -3.11 -2.86
CA SER A 123 21.70 -3.90 -1.63
C SER A 123 21.61 -5.39 -1.89
N LEU A 124 20.86 -5.81 -2.89
CA LEU A 124 20.79 -7.22 -3.31
C LEU A 124 22.13 -7.69 -3.91
N ILE A 125 22.73 -6.89 -4.80
CA ILE A 125 24.06 -7.18 -5.37
C ILE A 125 25.09 -7.31 -4.24
N LEU A 126 25.10 -6.37 -3.31
CA LEU A 126 26.02 -6.40 -2.16
C LEU A 126 25.77 -7.64 -1.29
N SER A 127 24.54 -8.06 -1.10
CA SER A 127 24.20 -9.29 -0.38
C SER A 127 24.80 -10.52 -1.07
N PHE A 128 24.72 -10.61 -2.41
CA PHE A 128 25.38 -11.68 -3.17
C PHE A 128 26.90 -11.67 -3.00
N LEU A 129 27.53 -10.50 -3.05
CA LEU A 129 28.98 -10.37 -2.86
C LEU A 129 29.40 -10.81 -1.45
N LEU A 130 28.62 -10.43 -0.43
CA LEU A 130 28.88 -10.77 0.96
C LEU A 130 28.62 -12.24 1.31
N LEU A 131 27.94 -13.02 0.45
CA LEU A 131 27.85 -14.48 0.60
C LEU A 131 29.21 -15.18 0.66
N ARG A 132 30.23 -14.60 0.04
CA ARG A 132 31.61 -15.10 0.07
C ARG A 132 32.23 -14.97 1.47
N CYS A 133 31.74 -14.07 2.31
CA CYS A 133 32.22 -13.86 3.68
C CYS A 133 31.54 -14.86 4.63
N LYS A 134 32.29 -15.81 5.15
CA LYS A 134 31.77 -16.87 6.06
C LYS A 134 30.96 -16.31 7.23
N SER A 135 31.41 -15.19 7.83
CA SER A 135 30.77 -14.55 8.98
C SER A 135 29.36 -14.03 8.70
N TYR A 136 29.08 -13.55 7.48
CA TYR A 136 27.82 -12.92 7.12
C TYR A 136 26.93 -13.80 6.25
N ARG A 137 27.45 -14.94 5.76
CA ARG A 137 26.76 -15.80 4.79
C ARG A 137 25.31 -16.12 5.16
N ARG A 138 25.07 -16.53 6.42
CA ARG A 138 23.70 -16.90 6.88
C ARG A 138 22.75 -15.70 6.85
N MET A 139 23.23 -14.54 7.29
CA MET A 139 22.44 -13.31 7.31
C MET A 139 22.14 -12.82 5.89
N MET A 140 23.14 -12.90 4.99
CA MET A 140 22.95 -12.53 3.59
C MET A 140 22.03 -13.49 2.84
N LEU A 141 22.09 -14.79 3.13
CA LEU A 141 21.10 -15.77 2.61
C LEU A 141 19.69 -15.41 3.05
N LEU A 142 19.49 -15.10 4.33
CA LEU A 142 18.18 -14.67 4.83
C LEU A 142 17.74 -13.37 4.15
N ASN A 143 18.65 -12.40 4.02
CA ASN A 143 18.37 -11.13 3.36
C ASN A 143 17.96 -11.33 1.89
N LEU A 144 18.61 -12.22 1.17
CA LEU A 144 18.26 -12.54 -0.21
C LEU A 144 16.94 -13.30 -0.31
N CYS A 145 16.69 -14.27 0.58
CA CYS A 145 15.42 -15.01 0.61
C CYS A 145 14.20 -14.12 0.86
N LEU A 146 14.36 -13.05 1.61
CA LEU A 146 13.27 -12.11 1.90
C LEU A 146 13.29 -10.89 0.95
N GLY A 147 14.47 -10.36 0.67
CA GLY A 147 14.65 -9.17 -0.15
C GLY A 147 14.35 -9.37 -1.63
N LEU A 148 14.73 -10.52 -2.23
CA LEU A 148 14.44 -10.80 -3.64
C LEU A 148 12.94 -10.87 -3.96
N PRO A 149 12.12 -11.65 -3.20
CA PRO A 149 10.68 -11.65 -3.42
C PRO A 149 10.06 -10.26 -3.21
N LEU A 150 10.47 -9.53 -2.19
CA LEU A 150 9.96 -8.16 -1.95
C LEU A 150 10.38 -7.20 -3.06
N PHE A 151 11.60 -7.34 -3.59
CA PHE A 151 12.04 -6.57 -4.75
C PHE A 151 11.21 -6.89 -5.99
N ALA A 152 10.99 -8.17 -6.28
CA ALA A 152 10.13 -8.58 -7.39
C ALA A 152 8.70 -8.06 -7.22
N LEU A 153 8.13 -8.15 -6.01
CA LEU A 153 6.82 -7.58 -5.70
C LEU A 153 6.81 -6.05 -5.84
N SER A 154 7.90 -5.37 -5.48
CA SER A 154 7.99 -3.92 -5.65
C SER A 154 7.99 -3.49 -7.11
N LEU A 155 8.52 -4.30 -8.02
CA LEU A 155 8.41 -4.05 -9.46
C LEU A 155 6.95 -4.12 -9.95
N ALA A 156 6.15 -4.99 -9.34
CA ALA A 156 4.72 -5.13 -9.65
C ALA A 156 3.87 -4.03 -8.96
N ALA A 157 4.26 -3.57 -7.77
CA ALA A 157 3.59 -2.48 -7.06
C ALA A 157 4.58 -1.76 -6.13
N LEU A 158 4.75 -0.46 -6.35
CA LEU A 158 5.72 0.39 -5.64
C LEU A 158 5.63 0.31 -4.11
N ARG A 159 4.44 0.10 -3.56
CA ARG A 159 4.22 -0.02 -2.11
C ARG A 159 5.11 -1.07 -1.43
N PHE A 160 5.48 -2.13 -2.14
CA PHE A 160 6.36 -3.18 -1.59
C PHE A 160 7.81 -2.74 -1.44
N ALA A 161 8.22 -1.65 -2.11
CA ALA A 161 9.54 -1.06 -1.94
C ALA A 161 9.76 -0.55 -0.50
N ASN A 162 8.71 -0.09 0.18
CA ASN A 162 8.78 0.33 1.57
C ASN A 162 9.14 -0.85 2.50
N TYR A 163 8.59 -2.03 2.26
CA TYR A 163 8.93 -3.23 3.02
C TYR A 163 10.34 -3.73 2.70
N GLN A 164 10.72 -3.66 1.43
CA GLN A 164 12.08 -4.02 0.99
C GLN A 164 13.14 -3.12 1.64
N SER A 165 12.85 -1.84 1.85
CA SER A 165 13.81 -0.88 2.43
C SER A 165 14.36 -1.33 3.79
N LEU A 166 13.57 -2.08 4.57
CA LEU A 166 14.01 -2.66 5.85
C LEU A 166 15.16 -3.66 5.67
N TYR A 167 15.16 -4.40 4.58
CA TYR A 167 16.18 -5.40 4.28
C TYR A 167 17.39 -4.80 3.56
N ASN A 168 17.22 -3.66 2.92
CA ASN A 168 18.29 -2.98 2.20
C ASN A 168 19.44 -2.50 3.11
N ILE A 169 19.17 -2.23 4.38
CA ILE A 169 20.16 -1.71 5.33
C ILE A 169 21.17 -2.79 5.75
N LEU A 170 20.74 -4.05 5.88
CA LEU A 170 21.56 -5.13 6.41
C LEU A 170 22.90 -5.35 5.68
N PRO A 171 22.94 -5.45 4.35
CA PRO A 171 24.20 -5.68 3.63
C PRO A 171 25.19 -4.49 3.79
N TRP A 172 24.67 -3.26 3.89
CA TRP A 172 25.50 -2.08 4.12
C TRP A 172 26.11 -2.06 5.52
N LEU A 173 25.35 -2.44 6.55
CA LEU A 173 25.88 -2.61 7.90
C LEU A 173 26.96 -3.68 7.95
N CYS A 174 26.80 -4.79 7.23
CA CYS A 174 27.81 -5.83 7.15
C CYS A 174 29.06 -5.37 6.37
N LEU A 175 28.91 -4.57 5.33
CA LEU A 175 30.02 -3.99 4.61
C LEU A 175 30.81 -3.03 5.53
N ILE A 176 30.12 -2.19 6.28
CA ILE A 176 30.74 -1.29 7.27
C ILE A 176 31.53 -2.08 8.30
N ASP A 177 30.93 -3.12 8.91
CA ASP A 177 31.61 -3.96 9.90
C ASP A 177 32.84 -4.70 9.29
N LEU A 178 32.73 -5.18 8.04
CA LEU A 178 33.83 -5.81 7.34
C LEU A 178 34.98 -4.85 7.07
N THR A 179 34.69 -3.63 6.61
CA THR A 179 35.69 -2.60 6.34
C THR A 179 36.36 -2.14 7.63
N TYR A 180 35.60 -1.99 8.70
CA TYR A 180 36.13 -1.71 10.03
C TYR A 180 37.11 -2.79 10.50
N LYS A 181 36.67 -4.05 10.51
CA LYS A 181 37.53 -5.18 10.93
C LYS A 181 38.82 -5.28 10.13
N LYS A 182 38.75 -5.05 8.81
CA LYS A 182 39.95 -5.03 7.95
C LYS A 182 40.88 -3.85 8.26
N SER A 183 40.30 -2.66 8.52
CA SER A 183 41.12 -1.47 8.82
C SER A 183 41.75 -1.55 10.21
N ALA A 184 41.07 -2.07 11.21
CA ALA A 184 41.57 -2.27 12.56
C ALA A 184 42.69 -3.33 12.59
N TYR A 185 42.53 -4.44 11.83
CA TYR A 185 43.56 -5.45 11.66
C TYR A 185 44.82 -4.93 10.96
N ALA A 186 44.67 -4.10 9.91
CA ALA A 186 45.77 -3.52 9.16
C ALA A 186 46.58 -2.49 9.99
N ARG A 187 45.95 -1.81 10.96
CA ARG A 187 46.63 -0.76 11.72
C ARG A 187 47.24 -1.20 13.04
N ARG A 188 46.97 -2.40 13.55
CA ARG A 188 47.41 -2.87 14.90
C ARG A 188 47.29 -1.84 16.02
N GLN A 189 46.47 -0.82 15.90
CA GLN A 189 46.31 0.25 16.85
C GLN A 189 44.85 0.37 17.27
N SER A 190 44.70 0.47 18.58
CA SER A 190 43.52 0.83 19.39
C SER A 190 42.11 0.63 18.80
N LEU A 191 41.34 -0.09 19.57
CA LEU A 191 39.94 -0.50 19.37
C LEU A 191 38.88 0.64 19.33
N GLU A 192 39.28 1.86 19.01
CA GLU A 192 38.30 2.91 18.79
C GLU A 192 37.69 2.74 17.39
N PHE A 193 36.38 2.62 17.37
CA PHE A 193 35.60 2.57 16.14
C PHE A 193 35.93 3.86 15.35
N PRO A 194 36.65 3.80 14.20
CA PRO A 194 37.10 5.03 13.56
C PRO A 194 35.86 5.86 13.21
N ALA A 195 35.84 7.11 13.62
CA ALA A 195 34.82 8.08 13.25
C ALA A 195 34.51 8.09 11.73
N SER A 196 35.51 7.72 10.92
CA SER A 196 35.39 7.54 9.47
C SER A 196 34.39 6.45 9.05
N VAL A 197 34.23 5.38 9.81
CA VAL A 197 33.25 4.31 9.47
C VAL A 197 31.84 4.71 9.83
N TRP A 198 31.68 5.40 10.97
CA TRP A 198 30.41 6.04 11.30
C TRP A 198 30.07 7.16 10.31
N ALA A 199 31.06 7.97 9.92
CA ALA A 199 30.89 9.02 8.93
C ALA A 199 30.50 8.45 7.54
N LEU A 200 31.10 7.31 7.14
CA LEU A 200 30.73 6.64 5.89
C LEU A 200 29.30 6.07 5.95
N GLY A 201 28.94 5.38 7.02
CA GLY A 201 27.59 4.84 7.22
C GLY A 201 26.54 5.95 7.30
N LEU A 202 26.80 7.00 8.06
CA LEU A 202 25.98 8.19 8.13
C LEU A 202 25.93 8.92 6.79
N GLY A 203 27.07 9.01 6.09
CA GLY A 203 27.19 9.60 4.75
C GLY A 203 26.33 8.87 3.71
N ILE A 204 26.28 7.55 3.74
CA ILE A 204 25.43 6.75 2.84
C ILE A 204 23.94 7.00 3.16
N LEU A 205 23.56 7.02 4.43
CA LEU A 205 22.19 7.30 4.87
C LEU A 205 21.79 8.75 4.52
N ILE A 206 22.69 9.71 4.74
CA ILE A 206 22.47 11.12 4.41
C ILE A 206 22.41 11.29 2.88
N PHE A 207 23.32 10.68 2.14
CA PHE A 207 23.33 10.73 0.67
C PHE A 207 22.04 10.18 0.08
N GLN A 208 21.55 9.07 0.61
CA GLN A 208 20.24 8.54 0.25
C GLN A 208 19.14 9.58 0.48
N GLN A 209 19.11 10.23 1.65
CA GLN A 209 18.12 11.27 1.94
C GLN A 209 18.31 12.51 1.04
N PHE A 210 19.56 12.91 0.74
CA PHE A 210 19.82 14.06 -0.14
C PHE A 210 19.44 13.80 -1.59
N VAL A 211 19.62 12.60 -2.11
CA VAL A 211 19.15 12.23 -3.46
C VAL A 211 17.62 12.25 -3.54
N PHE A 212 16.92 11.93 -2.43
CA PHE A 212 15.46 11.94 -2.36
C PHE A 212 14.87 13.29 -1.95
N LEU A 213 15.65 14.14 -1.27
CA LEU A 213 15.16 15.42 -0.75
C LEU A 213 14.60 16.35 -1.83
N PRO A 214 15.26 16.56 -3.00
CA PRO A 214 14.73 17.40 -4.06
C PRO A 214 13.36 16.92 -4.59
N PHE A 215 13.17 15.61 -4.70
CA PHE A 215 11.92 15.02 -5.17
C PHE A 215 10.80 15.20 -4.14
N ASN A 216 11.12 15.02 -2.86
CA ASN A 216 10.18 15.26 -1.77
C ASN A 216 9.83 16.74 -1.63
N ILE A 217 10.79 17.65 -1.76
CA ILE A 217 10.57 19.11 -1.68
C ILE A 217 9.69 19.57 -2.86
N ASN A 218 9.93 19.10 -4.08
CA ASN A 218 9.08 19.44 -5.21
C ASN A 218 7.65 18.89 -5.07
N ALA A 219 7.49 17.72 -4.45
CA ALA A 219 6.16 17.18 -4.13
C ALA A 219 5.46 17.97 -3.00
N LEU A 220 6.23 18.48 -2.01
CA LEU A 220 5.72 19.29 -0.91
C LEU A 220 5.42 20.73 -1.34
N ASN A 221 6.22 21.31 -2.25
CA ASN A 221 6.06 22.69 -2.73
C ASN A 221 4.92 22.88 -3.73
N LYS A 222 4.35 21.83 -4.28
CA LYS A 222 3.08 21.93 -5.00
C LYS A 222 2.02 22.34 -3.96
N LYS A 223 1.72 23.64 -3.85
CA LYS A 223 0.62 24.17 -3.04
C LYS A 223 -0.65 23.42 -3.46
N LYS A 224 -1.03 22.42 -2.70
CA LYS A 224 -2.30 21.74 -2.92
C LYS A 224 -3.40 22.69 -2.53
N ALA A 225 -4.38 22.88 -3.41
CA ALA A 225 -5.57 23.64 -3.11
C ALA A 225 -6.20 23.11 -1.79
N PRO A 226 -6.69 23.99 -0.92
CA PRO A 226 -7.28 23.55 0.35
C PRO A 226 -8.52 22.70 0.09
N VAL A 227 -8.57 21.52 0.69
CA VAL A 227 -9.70 20.56 0.56
C VAL A 227 -10.48 20.42 1.87
N PHE A 228 -10.21 21.28 2.82
CA PHE A 228 -10.86 21.27 4.13
C PHE A 228 -10.80 22.64 4.79
N SER A 229 -11.90 23.04 5.42
CA SER A 229 -11.95 24.12 6.41
C SER A 229 -13.03 23.80 7.45
N PRO A 230 -12.93 24.33 8.69
CA PRO A 230 -14.00 24.17 9.70
C PRO A 230 -15.35 24.66 9.22
N ALA A 231 -15.39 25.78 8.49
CA ALA A 231 -16.63 26.35 7.95
C ALA A 231 -17.24 25.43 6.88
N LEU A 232 -16.43 24.82 5.98
CA LEU A 232 -16.92 23.86 5.03
C LEU A 232 -17.48 22.60 5.73
N CYS A 233 -16.81 22.15 6.79
CA CYS A 233 -17.27 21.03 7.60
C CYS A 233 -18.63 21.32 8.23
N GLN A 234 -18.84 22.52 8.73
CA GLN A 234 -20.14 22.95 9.26
C GLN A 234 -21.24 22.97 8.17
N ASN A 235 -20.93 23.45 6.98
CA ASN A 235 -21.86 23.41 5.83
C ASN A 235 -22.25 21.98 5.47
N VAL A 236 -21.27 21.07 5.44
CA VAL A 236 -21.52 19.65 5.15
C VAL A 236 -22.40 19.00 6.24
N ARG A 237 -22.17 19.32 7.51
CA ARG A 237 -23.03 18.86 8.63
C ARG A 237 -24.46 19.40 8.51
N ASN A 238 -24.60 20.69 8.22
CA ASN A 238 -25.90 21.36 8.12
C ASN A 238 -26.72 20.85 6.92
N ALA A 239 -26.04 20.46 5.84
CA ALA A 239 -26.72 19.85 4.69
C ALA A 239 -27.28 18.46 5.01
N GLY A 240 -26.67 17.74 5.96
CA GLY A 240 -27.13 16.42 6.45
C GLY A 240 -27.01 15.30 5.42
N GLY A 241 -27.38 14.09 5.83
CA GLY A 241 -27.45 12.91 4.97
C GLY A 241 -26.10 12.38 4.51
N THR A 242 -26.13 11.50 3.50
CA THR A 242 -24.93 10.86 2.96
C THR A 242 -24.22 11.78 1.95
N LEU A 243 -22.90 11.93 2.14
CA LEU A 243 -22.03 12.72 1.29
C LEU A 243 -21.36 11.84 0.22
N VAL A 244 -21.35 12.31 -1.02
CA VAL A 244 -20.41 11.84 -2.06
C VAL A 244 -19.32 12.87 -2.22
N THR A 245 -18.09 12.40 -2.14
CA THR A 245 -16.89 13.19 -2.49
C THR A 245 -15.87 12.24 -3.11
N ASP A 246 -14.69 12.74 -3.46
CA ASP A 246 -13.58 11.88 -3.88
C ASP A 246 -13.29 10.82 -2.82
N ASN A 247 -13.10 9.57 -3.26
CA ASN A 247 -12.90 8.43 -2.37
C ASN A 247 -11.72 8.62 -1.40
N PHE A 248 -10.68 9.38 -1.78
CA PHE A 248 -9.52 9.65 -0.93
C PHE A 248 -9.75 10.78 0.07
N LEU A 249 -10.75 11.63 -0.16
CA LEU A 249 -11.16 12.69 0.75
C LEU A 249 -12.21 12.20 1.75
N SER A 250 -13.01 11.20 1.38
CA SER A 250 -14.09 10.65 2.20
C SER A 250 -13.70 10.37 3.66
N PRO A 251 -12.57 9.68 3.97
CA PRO A 251 -12.18 9.41 5.36
C PRO A 251 -11.98 10.69 6.18
N ARG A 252 -11.51 11.77 5.55
CA ARG A 252 -11.32 13.05 6.22
C ARG A 252 -12.65 13.65 6.65
N TYR A 253 -13.66 13.59 5.79
CA TYR A 253 -15.00 14.10 6.12
C TYR A 253 -15.73 13.23 7.15
N VAL A 254 -15.57 11.90 7.05
CA VAL A 254 -16.08 10.98 8.10
C VAL A 254 -15.46 11.33 9.45
N TRP A 255 -14.14 11.46 9.50
CA TRP A 255 -13.43 11.68 10.76
C TRP A 255 -13.61 13.08 11.33
N LEU A 256 -13.42 14.12 10.51
CA LEU A 256 -13.43 15.51 10.99
C LEU A 256 -14.84 16.11 11.08
N CYS A 257 -15.73 15.70 10.18
CA CYS A 257 -17.07 16.27 10.11
C CYS A 257 -18.16 15.34 10.67
N GLY A 258 -17.86 14.08 10.93
CA GLY A 258 -18.81 13.12 11.47
C GLY A 258 -19.96 12.82 10.52
N VAL A 259 -19.73 12.86 9.20
CA VAL A 259 -20.75 12.60 8.17
C VAL A 259 -20.54 11.26 7.52
N ASN A 260 -21.61 10.62 7.08
CA ASN A 260 -21.54 9.38 6.31
C ASN A 260 -21.11 9.67 4.87
N THR A 261 -20.28 8.77 4.31
CA THR A 261 -19.85 8.85 2.89
C THR A 261 -20.11 7.52 2.19
N VAL A 262 -20.38 7.56 0.87
CA VAL A 262 -20.63 6.36 0.07
C VAL A 262 -19.32 5.60 -0.17
N GLY A 263 -18.32 6.24 -0.73
CA GLY A 263 -17.04 5.65 -1.07
C GLY A 263 -15.96 5.99 -0.04
N THR A 264 -15.06 5.04 0.23
CA THR A 264 -13.83 5.25 1.00
C THR A 264 -12.69 4.50 0.31
N PRO A 265 -11.41 4.90 0.47
CA PRO A 265 -10.29 4.28 -0.23
C PRO A 265 -9.94 2.88 0.32
N TYR A 266 -10.86 2.25 1.04
CA TYR A 266 -10.70 0.91 1.56
C TYR A 266 -11.35 -0.10 0.64
N HIS A 267 -10.56 -1.08 0.18
CA HIS A 267 -11.05 -2.16 -0.69
C HIS A 267 -12.26 -2.93 -0.14
N ARG A 268 -12.48 -2.87 1.18
CA ARG A 268 -13.65 -3.46 1.86
C ARG A 268 -14.96 -2.75 1.56
N ASN A 269 -14.91 -1.48 1.18
CA ASN A 269 -16.06 -0.74 0.68
C ASN A 269 -16.10 -0.77 -0.85
N ARG A 270 -15.98 -1.97 -1.43
CA ARG A 270 -15.95 -2.18 -2.87
C ARG A 270 -17.16 -1.57 -3.54
N ALA A 271 -18.36 -1.89 -3.04
CA ALA A 271 -19.59 -1.36 -3.62
C ALA A 271 -19.61 0.16 -3.59
N GLY A 272 -19.28 0.78 -2.44
CA GLY A 272 -19.23 2.23 -2.33
C GLY A 272 -18.15 2.89 -3.23
N LEU A 273 -16.98 2.23 -3.40
CA LEU A 273 -15.94 2.71 -4.32
C LEU A 273 -16.41 2.73 -5.78
N VAL A 274 -16.99 1.62 -6.22
CA VAL A 274 -17.48 1.44 -7.58
C VAL A 274 -18.67 2.36 -7.85
N ASP A 275 -19.63 2.40 -6.92
CA ASP A 275 -20.84 3.22 -7.06
C ASP A 275 -20.50 4.72 -7.07
N THR A 276 -19.58 5.19 -6.20
CA THR A 276 -19.08 6.58 -6.25
C THR A 276 -18.42 6.89 -7.58
N HIS A 277 -17.61 5.96 -8.10
CA HIS A 277 -16.98 6.14 -9.41
C HIS A 277 -18.02 6.21 -10.52
N ASN A 278 -18.93 5.25 -10.58
CA ASN A 278 -19.97 5.17 -11.61
C ASN A 278 -20.90 6.39 -11.57
N LEU A 279 -21.25 6.85 -10.37
CA LEU A 279 -22.04 8.07 -10.19
C LEU A 279 -21.33 9.29 -10.78
N LEU A 280 -20.07 9.50 -10.38
CA LEU A 280 -19.31 10.67 -10.82
C LEU A 280 -18.90 10.61 -12.31
N GLN A 281 -18.77 9.41 -12.87
CA GLN A 281 -18.53 9.17 -14.31
C GLN A 281 -19.79 9.08 -15.13
N GLY A 282 -20.97 9.07 -14.49
CA GLY A 282 -22.26 9.00 -15.18
C GLY A 282 -22.47 10.18 -16.13
N THR A 283 -23.04 9.88 -17.30
CA THR A 283 -23.32 10.87 -18.35
C THR A 283 -24.82 11.21 -18.44
N ASP A 284 -25.67 10.32 -17.98
CA ASP A 284 -27.11 10.46 -18.03
C ASP A 284 -27.80 10.15 -16.68
N ASP A 285 -29.03 10.62 -16.54
CA ASP A 285 -29.80 10.47 -15.31
C ASP A 285 -30.24 9.02 -15.05
N ARG A 286 -30.25 8.15 -16.09
CA ARG A 286 -30.59 6.73 -15.92
C ARG A 286 -29.52 5.97 -15.14
N THR A 287 -28.27 6.44 -15.22
CA THR A 287 -27.16 5.89 -14.44
C THR A 287 -26.99 6.61 -13.10
N ILE A 288 -27.21 7.92 -13.05
CA ILE A 288 -26.94 8.76 -11.88
C ILE A 288 -28.03 8.60 -10.80
N VAL A 289 -29.30 8.78 -11.19
CA VAL A 289 -30.43 8.83 -10.23
C VAL A 289 -30.58 7.53 -9.41
N PRO A 290 -30.48 6.33 -9.99
CA PRO A 290 -30.55 5.10 -9.20
C PRO A 290 -29.47 5.00 -8.12
N LEU A 291 -28.24 5.50 -8.39
CA LEU A 291 -27.14 5.49 -7.42
C LEU A 291 -27.37 6.52 -6.31
N LEU A 292 -27.92 7.70 -6.64
CA LEU A 292 -28.32 8.69 -5.64
C LEU A 292 -29.36 8.13 -4.68
N LEU A 293 -30.38 7.45 -5.18
CA LEU A 293 -31.43 6.83 -4.38
C LEU A 293 -30.92 5.62 -3.59
N LYS A 294 -30.13 4.73 -4.22
CA LYS A 294 -29.58 3.54 -3.57
C LYS A 294 -28.83 3.87 -2.28
N HIS A 295 -28.02 4.92 -2.31
CA HIS A 295 -27.18 5.33 -1.19
C HIS A 295 -27.77 6.48 -0.37
N GLN A 296 -29.01 6.90 -0.65
CA GLN A 296 -29.66 8.04 0.01
C GLN A 296 -28.73 9.27 0.03
N ILE A 297 -28.14 9.57 -1.13
CA ILE A 297 -27.16 10.64 -1.24
C ILE A 297 -27.89 11.98 -1.13
N ALA A 298 -27.54 12.76 -0.11
CA ALA A 298 -28.12 14.08 0.12
C ALA A 298 -27.23 15.21 -0.42
N GLN A 299 -25.93 14.94 -0.61
CA GLN A 299 -25.00 15.97 -1.03
C GLN A 299 -23.79 15.43 -1.80
N ILE A 300 -23.26 16.25 -2.69
CA ILE A 300 -22.05 15.97 -3.49
C ILE A 300 -21.06 17.13 -3.27
N LEU A 301 -19.82 16.79 -2.91
CA LEU A 301 -18.74 17.77 -2.68
C LEU A 301 -17.52 17.41 -3.52
N LEU A 302 -17.14 18.27 -4.44
CA LEU A 302 -16.00 18.12 -5.32
C LEU A 302 -15.07 19.32 -5.21
N PHE A 303 -13.83 19.18 -5.67
CA PHE A 303 -12.83 20.23 -5.58
C PHE A 303 -12.16 20.46 -6.93
N ASP A 304 -12.21 21.69 -7.41
CA ASP A 304 -11.43 22.13 -8.55
C ASP A 304 -9.93 22.16 -8.17
N GLY A 305 -9.08 21.66 -9.06
CA GLY A 305 -7.64 21.52 -8.79
C GLY A 305 -7.27 20.30 -7.92
N TYR A 306 -8.23 19.44 -7.58
CA TYR A 306 -8.00 18.12 -6.99
C TYR A 306 -8.18 17.03 -8.05
N ASP A 307 -7.61 17.29 -9.21
CA ASP A 307 -7.83 16.59 -10.47
C ASP A 307 -7.00 15.32 -10.67
N ARG A 308 -6.30 14.85 -9.63
CA ARG A 308 -5.55 13.57 -9.69
C ARG A 308 -6.39 12.38 -10.14
N TYR A 309 -7.70 12.48 -9.94
CA TYR A 309 -8.66 11.39 -10.18
C TYR A 309 -9.69 11.69 -11.25
N TYR A 310 -9.81 12.94 -11.67
CA TYR A 310 -10.81 13.38 -12.65
C TYR A 310 -10.12 14.13 -13.76
N ASP A 311 -10.15 13.54 -14.95
CA ASP A 311 -9.65 14.18 -16.16
C ASP A 311 -10.65 15.26 -16.63
N LEU A 312 -10.30 16.52 -16.38
CA LEU A 312 -11.08 17.68 -16.78
C LEU A 312 -10.83 18.09 -18.24
N SER A 313 -10.40 17.18 -19.10
CA SER A 313 -10.32 17.41 -20.54
C SER A 313 -11.72 17.56 -21.16
N PRO A 314 -11.87 18.29 -22.27
CA PRO A 314 -13.16 18.45 -22.96
C PRO A 314 -13.82 17.12 -23.38
N ALA A 315 -13.05 16.06 -23.54
CA ALA A 315 -13.55 14.72 -23.85
C ALA A 315 -14.46 14.14 -22.75
N ASN A 316 -14.40 14.68 -21.56
CA ASN A 316 -15.19 14.23 -20.41
C ASN A 316 -16.33 15.21 -20.04
N ARG A 317 -16.69 16.13 -20.93
CA ARG A 317 -17.66 17.21 -20.69
C ARG A 317 -19.03 16.71 -20.23
N ASP A 318 -19.46 15.54 -20.69
CA ASP A 318 -20.78 14.99 -20.38
C ASP A 318 -20.81 14.28 -19.00
N LYS A 319 -19.65 14.02 -18.41
CA LYS A 319 -19.57 13.33 -17.12
C LYS A 319 -20.00 14.22 -15.98
N LEU A 320 -20.71 13.64 -14.98
CA LEU A 320 -21.26 14.39 -13.86
C LEU A 320 -20.19 15.20 -13.13
N TYR A 321 -19.04 14.61 -12.80
CA TYR A 321 -17.98 15.32 -12.09
C TYR A 321 -17.47 16.55 -12.87
N TYR A 322 -17.33 16.46 -14.20
CA TYR A 322 -16.91 17.56 -15.04
C TYR A 322 -17.94 18.68 -15.00
N ARG A 323 -19.22 18.33 -15.23
CA ARG A 323 -20.35 19.27 -15.22
C ARG A 323 -20.43 20.04 -13.91
N LEU A 324 -20.24 19.35 -12.77
CA LEU A 324 -20.29 19.96 -11.44
C LEU A 324 -19.05 20.84 -11.15
N ILE A 325 -17.85 20.40 -11.49
CA ILE A 325 -16.63 21.19 -11.26
C ILE A 325 -16.63 22.44 -12.16
N LYS A 326 -17.01 22.31 -13.42
CA LYS A 326 -17.04 23.42 -14.39
C LYS A 326 -18.32 24.25 -14.35
N ARG A 327 -19.33 23.83 -13.58
CA ARG A 327 -20.66 24.48 -13.50
C ARG A 327 -21.38 24.53 -14.86
N GLU A 328 -21.22 23.48 -15.65
CA GLU A 328 -21.82 23.37 -16.99
C GLU A 328 -22.92 22.28 -16.96
N ASN A 329 -24.11 22.59 -17.50
CA ASN A 329 -25.22 21.64 -17.63
C ASN A 329 -25.53 20.86 -16.33
N ILE A 330 -25.61 21.58 -15.20
CA ILE A 330 -25.91 20.98 -13.89
C ILE A 330 -27.32 20.37 -13.93
N PRO A 331 -27.52 19.11 -13.52
CA PRO A 331 -28.83 18.51 -13.43
C PRO A 331 -29.79 19.31 -12.55
N SER A 332 -31.06 19.41 -12.94
CA SER A 332 -32.09 20.20 -12.22
C SER A 332 -32.35 19.73 -10.78
N TYR A 333 -32.05 18.48 -10.49
CA TYR A 333 -32.18 17.91 -9.15
C TYR A 333 -30.93 18.17 -8.26
N LEU A 334 -29.96 18.94 -8.74
CA LEU A 334 -28.79 19.37 -7.96
C LEU A 334 -28.82 20.89 -7.78
N GLU A 335 -28.80 21.32 -6.54
CA GLU A 335 -28.73 22.73 -6.15
C GLU A 335 -27.35 23.06 -5.56
N GLU A 336 -26.66 24.05 -6.11
CA GLU A 336 -25.38 24.48 -5.57
C GLU A 336 -25.55 25.18 -4.22
N ILE A 337 -24.77 24.73 -3.24
CA ILE A 337 -24.70 25.35 -1.90
C ILE A 337 -23.46 26.24 -1.87
N PRO A 338 -23.56 27.47 -1.38
CA PRO A 338 -22.41 28.35 -1.19
C PRO A 338 -21.32 27.66 -0.37
N SER A 339 -20.09 27.67 -0.88
CA SER A 339 -18.93 27.07 -0.21
C SER A 339 -17.98 28.15 0.32
N PRO A 340 -17.42 27.99 1.52
CA PRO A 340 -16.40 28.89 2.07
C PRO A 340 -15.04 28.73 1.39
N LEU A 341 -14.85 27.71 0.55
CA LEU A 341 -13.65 27.50 -0.24
C LEU A 341 -13.96 27.74 -1.72
N ASN A 342 -13.24 28.65 -2.36
CA ASN A 342 -13.45 29.02 -3.77
C ASN A 342 -13.31 27.85 -4.76
N ASN A 343 -12.50 26.84 -4.40
CA ASN A 343 -12.27 25.64 -5.20
C ASN A 343 -13.21 24.50 -4.85
N ALA A 344 -14.06 24.61 -3.82
CA ALA A 344 -15.04 23.58 -3.49
C ALA A 344 -16.35 23.84 -4.24
N ARG A 345 -16.92 22.75 -4.77
CA ARG A 345 -18.21 22.69 -5.43
C ARG A 345 -19.11 21.79 -4.61
N HIS A 346 -20.07 22.40 -3.91
CA HIS A 346 -20.97 21.70 -2.98
C HIS A 346 -22.40 21.76 -3.51
N TYR A 347 -23.02 20.60 -3.67
CA TYR A 347 -24.37 20.46 -4.21
C TYR A 347 -25.25 19.68 -3.26
N ARG A 348 -26.49 20.15 -3.10
CA ARG A 348 -27.57 19.41 -2.44
C ARG A 348 -28.33 18.61 -3.48
N VAL A 349 -28.71 17.38 -3.14
CA VAL A 349 -29.56 16.52 -3.96
C VAL A 349 -31.02 16.76 -3.59
N ARG A 350 -31.87 16.99 -4.56
CA ARG A 350 -33.31 17.23 -4.43
C ARG A 350 -34.07 16.24 -5.32
N ILE A 351 -34.14 14.99 -4.89
CA ILE A 351 -34.88 13.92 -5.55
C ILE A 351 -35.99 13.43 -4.61
#